data_b0ecb123b0114dd3328e6feff1194ffa
#
_entry.id   b0ecb123b0114dd3328e6feff1194ffa
#
_cell.length_a   1.000
_cell.length_b   1.000
_cell.length_c   1.000
_cell.angle_alpha   90.00
_cell.angle_beta   90.00
_cell.angle_gamma   90.00
#
_symmetry.space_group_name_H-M   'P 1'
#
loop_
_entity.id
_entity.type
_entity.pdbx_description
1 polymer ?
#
loop_
_entity_poly.entity_id
_entity_poly.type
_entity_poly.pdbx_seq_one_letter_code
_entity_poly.pdbx_strand_id
1 'polypeptide(L)'
;MGLVLLLALGALVATLLVVGWTIRAITRPPRRTYASALAKGRPGEPSQLMPAADGSPRTFENWTIKYRDVDLPVWDMRGDANDGPAVILSHGWGDSRIGALTRAHFLLPLASRVVMWDMPGHGDAPGSTRMGVDEHEALRTLVERVVASGSPRVVLMGWSLGAGVSVRAASNWNDAAATSIVGVIAEAPYRLAITPARNMLRAFGMPHGWIADWAMGFIGADLGVGWHWKKTEPFDRQKYAAQLRMPLLVLHGERDDISPVADGEAIANAANGTLIRLPEGEHHGLWTTESTAIACYEALRDFVIRVK
;
A
#
# COMPACT_ATOMS: atom_id res chain seq x y z
N MET A 1 34.83 -16.02 35.69
CA MET A 1 34.07 -14.76 35.59
C MET A 1 34.32 -14.05 34.25
N GLY A 2 35.57 -13.90 33.77
CA GLY A 2 35.89 -13.20 32.49
C GLY A 2 35.28 -13.82 31.25
N LEU A 3 35.30 -15.15 31.08
CA LEU A 3 34.75 -15.83 29.92
C LEU A 3 33.23 -15.66 29.82
N VAL A 4 32.51 -15.75 30.92
CA VAL A 4 31.05 -15.56 30.97
C VAL A 4 30.66 -14.15 30.56
N LEU A 5 31.41 -13.14 31.03
CA LEU A 5 31.20 -11.74 30.65
C LEU A 5 31.49 -11.51 29.17
N LEU A 6 32.55 -12.11 28.62
CA LEU A 6 32.86 -12.02 27.19
C LEU A 6 31.77 -12.67 26.32
N LEU A 7 31.28 -13.85 26.70
CA LEU A 7 30.16 -14.52 25.99
C LEU A 7 28.87 -13.72 26.09
N ALA A 8 28.55 -13.14 27.25
CA ALA A 8 27.36 -12.30 27.39
C ALA A 8 27.47 -11.02 26.57
N LEU A 9 28.64 -10.39 26.54
CA LEU A 9 28.88 -9.21 25.69
C LEU A 9 28.76 -9.56 24.19
N GLY A 10 29.34 -10.69 23.79
CA GLY A 10 29.25 -11.18 22.43
C GLY A 10 27.80 -11.46 22.01
N ALA A 11 27.01 -12.10 22.88
CA ALA A 11 25.59 -12.34 22.64
C ALA A 11 24.78 -11.03 22.53
N LEU A 12 25.07 -10.06 23.40
CA LEU A 12 24.44 -8.74 23.36
C LEU A 12 24.74 -8.03 22.04
N VAL A 13 26.01 -7.97 21.63
CA VAL A 13 26.43 -7.34 20.37
C VAL A 13 25.76 -8.03 19.18
N ALA A 14 25.75 -9.36 19.13
CA ALA A 14 25.09 -10.11 18.07
C ALA A 14 23.58 -9.79 18.00
N THR A 15 22.91 -9.72 19.15
CA THR A 15 21.51 -9.33 19.27
C THR A 15 21.26 -7.93 18.70
N LEU A 16 22.05 -6.94 19.10
CA LEU A 16 21.92 -5.56 18.61
C LEU A 16 22.16 -5.46 17.10
N LEU A 17 23.12 -6.21 16.57
CA LEU A 17 23.36 -6.27 15.12
C LEU A 17 22.17 -6.85 14.37
N VAL A 18 21.58 -7.95 14.84
CA VAL A 18 20.40 -8.57 14.22
C VAL A 18 19.19 -7.64 14.29
N VAL A 19 18.94 -7.00 15.44
CA VAL A 19 17.85 -6.02 15.56
C VAL A 19 18.08 -4.82 14.63
N GLY A 20 19.29 -4.25 14.61
CA GLY A 20 19.63 -3.14 13.72
C GLY A 20 19.48 -3.49 12.25
N TRP A 21 19.93 -4.69 11.86
CA TRP A 21 19.71 -5.19 10.50
C TRP A 21 18.22 -5.37 10.17
N THR A 22 17.43 -5.91 11.10
CA THR A 22 15.97 -6.06 10.95
C THR A 22 15.28 -4.70 10.79
N ILE A 23 15.65 -3.70 11.59
CA ILE A 23 15.14 -2.32 11.45
C ILE A 23 15.45 -1.80 10.05
N ARG A 24 16.72 -1.94 9.60
CA ARG A 24 17.11 -1.51 8.27
C ARG A 24 16.34 -2.24 7.17
N ALA A 25 16.15 -3.55 7.30
CA ALA A 25 15.41 -4.35 6.34
C ALA A 25 13.94 -3.92 6.23
N ILE A 26 13.29 -3.61 7.35
CA ILE A 26 11.90 -3.15 7.38
C ILE A 26 11.76 -1.73 6.82
N THR A 27 12.66 -0.81 7.20
CA THR A 27 12.56 0.62 6.83
C THR A 27 13.12 0.93 5.45
N ARG A 28 13.95 0.04 4.88
CA ARG A 28 14.53 0.17 3.53
C ARG A 28 14.23 -1.07 2.71
N PRO A 29 13.01 -1.21 2.21
CA PRO A 29 12.61 -2.35 1.42
C PRO A 29 13.41 -2.47 0.12
N PRO A 30 13.47 -3.67 -0.48
CA PRO A 30 14.07 -3.85 -1.80
C PRO A 30 13.32 -2.98 -2.82
N ARG A 31 14.07 -2.32 -3.71
CA ARG A 31 13.49 -1.46 -4.74
C ARG A 31 13.10 -2.29 -5.95
N ARG A 32 11.85 -2.19 -6.36
CA ARG A 32 11.40 -2.77 -7.62
C ARG A 32 11.89 -1.88 -8.76
N THR A 33 12.61 -2.48 -9.72
CA THR A 33 13.17 -1.79 -10.87
C THR A 33 12.48 -2.24 -12.16
N TYR A 34 12.60 -1.43 -13.22
CA TYR A 34 12.17 -1.78 -14.57
C TYR A 34 12.72 -3.16 -15.01
N ALA A 35 14.03 -3.38 -14.84
CA ALA A 35 14.68 -4.65 -15.18
C ALA A 35 14.08 -5.84 -14.40
N SER A 36 13.73 -5.65 -13.13
CA SER A 36 13.11 -6.72 -12.32
C SER A 36 11.68 -7.04 -12.74
N ALA A 37 10.96 -6.08 -13.32
CA ALA A 37 9.63 -6.29 -13.89
C ALA A 37 9.73 -7.11 -15.17
N LEU A 38 10.59 -6.69 -16.11
CA LEU A 38 10.81 -7.41 -17.37
C LEU A 38 11.29 -8.84 -17.17
N ALA A 39 12.19 -9.09 -16.22
CA ALA A 39 12.66 -10.44 -15.90
C ALA A 39 11.53 -11.37 -15.41
N LYS A 40 10.40 -10.81 -14.96
CA LYS A 40 9.20 -11.55 -14.55
C LYS A 40 8.09 -11.54 -15.61
N GLY A 41 8.38 -11.08 -16.83
CA GLY A 41 7.39 -10.97 -17.92
C GLY A 41 6.26 -9.97 -17.61
N ARG A 42 6.55 -8.95 -16.78
CA ARG A 42 5.57 -7.92 -16.37
C ARG A 42 5.93 -6.57 -16.98
N PRO A 43 4.93 -5.70 -17.24
CA PRO A 43 5.21 -4.34 -17.70
C PRO A 43 6.08 -3.61 -16.69
N GLY A 44 7.07 -2.88 -17.18
CA GLY A 44 7.97 -2.03 -16.40
C GLY A 44 7.61 -0.55 -16.48
N GLU A 45 6.76 -0.17 -17.46
CA GLU A 45 6.28 1.21 -17.63
C GLU A 45 4.87 1.24 -18.25
N PRO A 46 4.14 2.37 -18.13
CA PRO A 46 2.76 2.49 -18.60
C PRO A 46 2.55 2.26 -20.10
N SER A 47 3.52 2.62 -20.95
CA SER A 47 3.45 2.43 -22.42
C SER A 47 3.37 0.96 -22.83
N GLN A 48 3.74 0.04 -21.94
CA GLN A 48 3.68 -1.41 -22.19
C GLN A 48 2.31 -2.04 -21.82
N LEU A 49 1.37 -1.25 -21.34
CA LEU A 49 -0.01 -1.70 -21.11
C LEU A 49 -0.77 -1.80 -22.44
N MET A 50 -1.91 -2.50 -22.44
CA MET A 50 -2.78 -2.60 -23.61
C MET A 50 -3.16 -1.21 -24.12
N PRO A 51 -3.31 -1.03 -25.44
CA PRO A 51 -3.77 0.21 -26.04
C PRO A 51 -5.05 0.76 -25.39
N ALA A 52 -5.31 2.04 -25.57
CA ALA A 52 -6.57 2.67 -25.18
C ALA A 52 -7.77 2.08 -25.98
N ALA A 53 -8.98 2.35 -25.54
CA ALA A 53 -10.19 1.83 -26.17
C ALA A 53 -10.33 2.22 -27.67
N ASP A 54 -9.70 3.34 -28.07
CA ASP A 54 -9.64 3.80 -29.47
C ASP A 54 -8.50 3.17 -30.27
N GLY A 55 -7.74 2.24 -29.69
CA GLY A 55 -6.59 1.57 -30.29
C GLY A 55 -5.29 2.38 -30.27
N SER A 56 -5.27 3.60 -29.73
CA SER A 56 -4.06 4.40 -29.61
C SER A 56 -3.11 3.86 -28.53
N PRO A 57 -1.78 4.05 -28.68
CA PRO A 57 -0.85 3.75 -27.60
C PRO A 57 -1.18 4.55 -26.34
N ARG A 58 -1.06 3.91 -25.18
CA ARG A 58 -1.24 4.60 -23.90
C ARG A 58 -0.14 5.63 -23.70
N THR A 59 -0.56 6.86 -23.45
CA THR A 59 0.32 7.94 -23.04
C THR A 59 0.24 8.13 -21.53
N PHE A 60 1.30 8.63 -20.93
CA PHE A 60 1.35 8.99 -19.52
C PHE A 60 2.21 10.22 -19.31
N GLU A 61 1.90 10.94 -18.27
CA GLU A 61 2.73 12.01 -17.76
C GLU A 61 3.59 11.49 -16.62
N ASN A 62 4.80 12.02 -16.52
CA ASN A 62 5.74 11.72 -15.45
C ASN A 62 6.04 13.04 -14.72
N TRP A 63 5.65 13.13 -13.46
CA TRP A 63 5.83 14.30 -12.62
C TRP A 63 6.12 13.91 -11.18
N THR A 64 6.31 14.86 -10.28
CA THR A 64 6.59 14.62 -8.88
C THR A 64 5.66 15.41 -7.98
N ILE A 65 5.40 14.89 -6.79
CA ILE A 65 4.89 15.68 -5.67
C ILE A 65 6.00 15.92 -4.67
N LYS A 66 6.00 17.11 -4.08
CA LYS A 66 6.90 17.42 -2.98
C LYS A 66 6.29 16.97 -1.66
N TYR A 67 7.03 16.16 -0.93
CA TYR A 67 6.65 15.75 0.41
C TYR A 67 7.85 15.90 1.34
N ARG A 68 7.75 16.80 2.33
CA ARG A 68 8.90 17.23 3.12
C ARG A 68 10.02 17.70 2.18
N ASP A 69 11.23 17.18 2.33
CA ASP A 69 12.40 17.56 1.54
C ASP A 69 12.67 16.62 0.34
N VAL A 70 11.70 15.77 -0.03
CA VAL A 70 11.87 14.80 -1.11
C VAL A 70 10.82 14.95 -2.19
N ASP A 71 11.22 14.64 -3.43
CA ASP A 71 10.33 14.56 -4.57
C ASP A 71 9.93 13.09 -4.78
N LEU A 72 8.61 12.84 -4.79
CA LEU A 72 8.04 11.52 -4.97
C LEU A 72 7.54 11.37 -6.41
N PRO A 73 8.06 10.41 -7.17
CA PRO A 73 7.69 10.20 -8.57
C PRO A 73 6.26 9.72 -8.73
N VAL A 74 5.58 10.23 -9.76
CA VAL A 74 4.21 9.91 -10.11
C VAL A 74 4.10 9.61 -11.60
N TRP A 75 3.39 8.55 -11.94
CA TRP A 75 2.86 8.29 -13.27
C TRP A 75 1.37 8.58 -13.31
N ASP A 76 0.93 9.22 -14.37
CA ASP A 76 -0.41 9.71 -14.54
C ASP A 76 -0.92 9.36 -15.93
N MET A 77 -1.92 8.50 -15.98
CA MET A 77 -2.47 7.94 -17.22
C MET A 77 -3.92 8.36 -17.40
N ARG A 78 -4.26 8.75 -18.60
CA ARG A 78 -5.67 8.89 -19.00
C ARG A 78 -6.33 7.52 -19.06
N GLY A 79 -7.51 7.38 -18.43
CA GLY A 79 -8.38 6.21 -18.54
C GLY A 79 -9.36 6.34 -19.70
N ASP A 80 -10.17 5.30 -19.90
CA ASP A 80 -11.13 5.21 -21.01
C ASP A 80 -12.52 5.74 -20.63
N ALA A 81 -12.86 5.82 -19.34
CA ALA A 81 -14.16 6.28 -18.86
C ALA A 81 -14.11 7.78 -18.52
N ASN A 82 -14.43 8.65 -19.49
CA ASN A 82 -14.35 10.11 -19.33
C ASN A 82 -15.15 10.66 -18.12
N ASP A 83 -16.23 9.99 -17.74
CA ASP A 83 -17.10 10.33 -16.60
C ASP A 83 -16.80 9.50 -15.34
N GLY A 84 -15.79 8.62 -15.40
CA GLY A 84 -15.31 7.84 -14.27
C GLY A 84 -14.54 8.69 -13.24
N PRO A 85 -14.31 8.18 -12.03
CA PRO A 85 -13.44 8.83 -11.07
C PRO A 85 -11.97 8.77 -11.51
N ALA A 86 -11.13 9.65 -10.98
CA ALA A 86 -9.70 9.40 -10.96
C ALA A 86 -9.40 8.33 -9.90
N VAL A 87 -8.51 7.38 -10.19
CA VAL A 87 -8.07 6.37 -9.23
C VAL A 87 -6.61 6.59 -8.90
N ILE A 88 -6.30 6.73 -7.61
CA ILE A 88 -4.91 6.84 -7.13
C ILE A 88 -4.50 5.51 -6.51
N LEU A 89 -3.41 4.92 -7.01
CA LEU A 89 -2.88 3.63 -6.60
C LEU A 89 -1.69 3.78 -5.66
N SER A 90 -1.81 3.27 -4.44
CA SER A 90 -0.76 3.21 -3.42
C SER A 90 -0.27 1.78 -3.25
N HIS A 91 1.02 1.56 -3.51
CA HIS A 91 1.62 0.23 -3.55
C HIS A 91 1.90 -0.37 -2.16
N GLY A 92 2.20 -1.68 -2.11
CA GLY A 92 2.62 -2.39 -0.91
C GLY A 92 4.10 -2.19 -0.55
N TRP A 93 4.51 -2.71 0.61
CA TRP A 93 5.91 -2.73 1.01
C TRP A 93 6.77 -3.52 0.02
N GLY A 94 7.93 -2.98 -0.34
CA GLY A 94 8.84 -3.58 -1.33
C GLY A 94 8.33 -3.55 -2.78
N ASP A 95 7.24 -2.82 -3.03
CA ASP A 95 6.69 -2.59 -4.37
C ASP A 95 6.92 -1.12 -4.82
N SER A 96 6.29 -0.69 -5.91
CA SER A 96 6.42 0.64 -6.48
C SER A 96 5.28 0.93 -7.46
N ARG A 97 5.27 2.13 -8.08
CA ARG A 97 4.39 2.44 -9.20
C ARG A 97 4.49 1.44 -10.36
N ILE A 98 5.64 0.74 -10.52
CA ILE A 98 5.79 -0.34 -11.50
C ILE A 98 4.85 -1.50 -11.18
N GLY A 99 4.76 -1.92 -9.91
CA GLY A 99 3.85 -2.99 -9.50
C GLY A 99 2.37 -2.60 -9.58
N ALA A 100 2.07 -1.29 -9.56
CA ALA A 100 0.73 -0.77 -9.75
C ALA A 100 0.20 -1.00 -11.17
N LEU A 101 1.06 -1.16 -12.18
CA LEU A 101 0.66 -1.38 -13.58
C LEU A 101 -0.24 -2.61 -13.74
N THR A 102 -0.03 -3.66 -12.96
CA THR A 102 -0.91 -4.84 -12.98
C THR A 102 -2.35 -4.49 -12.63
N ARG A 103 -2.57 -3.59 -11.68
CA ARG A 103 -3.90 -3.12 -11.26
C ARG A 103 -4.44 -2.04 -12.17
N ALA A 104 -3.57 -1.16 -12.65
CA ALA A 104 -3.91 -0.12 -13.61
C ALA A 104 -4.56 -0.69 -14.86
N HIS A 105 -4.10 -1.85 -15.34
CA HIS A 105 -4.68 -2.57 -16.48
C HIS A 105 -6.20 -2.78 -16.31
N PHE A 106 -6.66 -3.16 -15.13
CA PHE A 106 -8.07 -3.40 -14.82
C PHE A 106 -8.87 -2.12 -14.52
N LEU A 107 -8.17 -1.06 -14.10
CA LEU A 107 -8.81 0.22 -13.74
C LEU A 107 -8.99 1.17 -14.92
N LEU A 108 -8.09 1.14 -15.88
CA LEU A 108 -8.12 2.06 -17.02
C LEU A 108 -9.47 2.07 -17.77
N PRO A 109 -10.17 0.94 -17.98
CA PRO A 109 -11.50 0.94 -18.61
C PRO A 109 -12.60 1.60 -17.75
N LEU A 110 -12.39 1.73 -16.44
CA LEU A 110 -13.40 2.17 -15.46
C LEU A 110 -13.17 3.59 -14.95
N ALA A 111 -11.97 4.11 -15.12
CA ALA A 111 -11.53 5.39 -14.57
C ALA A 111 -11.38 6.43 -15.68
N SER A 112 -11.53 7.71 -15.33
CA SER A 112 -11.11 8.82 -16.21
C SER A 112 -9.60 9.02 -16.19
N ARG A 113 -8.96 8.61 -15.10
CA ARG A 113 -7.53 8.81 -14.84
C ARG A 113 -7.03 7.77 -13.85
N VAL A 114 -5.83 7.24 -14.06
CA VAL A 114 -5.16 6.33 -13.12
C VAL A 114 -3.79 6.93 -12.78
N VAL A 115 -3.61 7.22 -11.50
CA VAL A 115 -2.41 7.86 -10.96
C VAL A 115 -1.68 6.88 -10.07
N MET A 116 -0.40 6.68 -10.29
CA MET A 116 0.46 5.75 -9.57
C MET A 116 1.69 6.49 -9.05
N TRP A 117 2.09 6.25 -7.83
CA TRP A 117 3.20 6.96 -7.21
C TRP A 117 4.10 6.05 -6.41
N ASP A 118 5.36 6.46 -6.22
CA ASP A 118 6.28 5.77 -5.33
C ASP A 118 6.24 6.41 -3.96
N MET A 119 5.87 5.62 -2.94
CA MET A 119 5.94 6.05 -1.55
C MET A 119 7.40 6.23 -1.09
N PRO A 120 7.68 7.06 -0.07
CA PRO A 120 9.03 7.27 0.45
C PRO A 120 9.78 5.95 0.68
N GLY A 121 11.02 5.88 0.20
CA GLY A 121 11.90 4.69 0.33
C GLY A 121 11.62 3.55 -0.63
N HIS A 122 10.66 3.67 -1.54
CA HIS A 122 10.29 2.64 -2.52
C HIS A 122 10.53 3.12 -3.96
N GLY A 123 10.63 2.18 -4.89
CA GLY A 123 10.83 2.49 -6.32
C GLY A 123 11.97 3.49 -6.52
N ASP A 124 11.70 4.60 -7.19
CA ASP A 124 12.64 5.69 -7.40
C ASP A 124 12.54 6.80 -6.33
N ALA A 125 11.58 6.70 -5.39
CA ALA A 125 11.46 7.69 -4.32
C ALA A 125 12.61 7.59 -3.32
N PRO A 126 13.25 8.71 -2.93
CA PRO A 126 14.30 8.72 -1.93
C PRO A 126 13.76 8.44 -0.50
N GLY A 127 14.68 8.31 0.45
CA GLY A 127 14.35 8.16 1.87
C GLY A 127 14.14 6.72 2.31
N SER A 128 13.30 6.54 3.33
CA SER A 128 12.90 5.26 3.93
C SER A 128 11.40 5.27 4.20
N THR A 129 10.79 4.08 4.24
CA THR A 129 9.38 3.99 4.61
C THR A 129 9.18 4.26 6.09
N ARG A 130 8.08 4.91 6.41
CA ARG A 130 7.61 5.14 7.77
C ARG A 130 6.42 4.24 8.13
N MET A 131 6.27 3.13 7.39
CA MET A 131 5.30 2.06 7.64
C MET A 131 3.83 2.51 7.65
N GLY A 132 3.48 3.57 6.92
CA GLY A 132 2.14 4.13 6.83
C GLY A 132 1.81 5.16 7.92
N VAL A 133 2.80 5.54 8.75
CA VAL A 133 2.59 6.57 9.80
C VAL A 133 2.31 7.93 9.18
N ASP A 134 3.09 8.33 8.19
CA ASP A 134 3.01 9.67 7.58
C ASP A 134 2.78 9.64 6.06
N GLU A 135 2.95 8.50 5.38
CA GLU A 135 2.77 8.39 3.93
C GLU A 135 1.37 8.83 3.48
N HIS A 136 0.39 8.76 4.39
CA HIS A 136 -0.95 9.27 4.13
C HIS A 136 -1.00 10.79 3.91
N GLU A 137 -0.07 11.56 4.48
CA GLU A 137 0.04 13.01 4.24
C GLU A 137 0.51 13.28 2.81
N ALA A 138 1.50 12.50 2.32
CA ALA A 138 1.94 12.58 0.92
C ALA A 138 0.82 12.20 -0.04
N LEU A 139 0.02 11.16 0.29
CA LEU A 139 -1.14 10.77 -0.49
C LEU A 139 -2.19 11.90 -0.53
N ARG A 140 -2.41 12.62 0.58
CA ARG A 140 -3.31 13.80 0.61
C ARG A 140 -2.84 14.88 -0.35
N THR A 141 -1.55 15.23 -0.31
CA THR A 141 -0.96 16.19 -1.27
C THR A 141 -1.17 15.73 -2.73
N LEU A 142 -1.06 14.43 -2.99
CA LEU A 142 -1.34 13.87 -4.31
C LEU A 142 -2.83 14.02 -4.69
N VAL A 143 -3.76 13.74 -3.77
CA VAL A 143 -5.20 13.96 -3.99
C VAL A 143 -5.49 15.41 -4.32
N GLU A 144 -4.97 16.36 -3.54
CA GLU A 144 -5.13 17.81 -3.78
C GLU A 144 -4.66 18.19 -5.19
N ARG A 145 -3.51 17.69 -5.62
CA ARG A 145 -2.98 17.93 -6.96
C ARG A 145 -3.87 17.36 -8.06
N VAL A 146 -4.37 16.13 -7.88
CA VAL A 146 -5.26 15.46 -8.83
C VAL A 146 -6.60 16.20 -8.93
N VAL A 147 -7.17 16.63 -7.81
CA VAL A 147 -8.40 17.44 -7.75
C VAL A 147 -8.20 18.79 -8.43
N ALA A 148 -7.13 19.51 -8.09
CA ALA A 148 -6.80 20.81 -8.68
C ALA A 148 -6.57 20.75 -10.21
N SER A 149 -6.17 19.58 -10.73
CA SER A 149 -6.01 19.34 -12.17
C SER A 149 -7.27 18.89 -12.90
N GLY A 150 -8.46 19.01 -12.25
CA GLY A 150 -9.75 18.82 -12.89
C GLY A 150 -10.42 17.45 -12.66
N SER A 151 -9.97 16.69 -11.66
CA SER A 151 -10.59 15.39 -11.30
C SER A 151 -11.41 15.54 -10.01
N PRO A 152 -12.71 15.89 -10.07
CA PRO A 152 -13.50 16.22 -8.88
C PRO A 152 -13.87 15.00 -8.02
N ARG A 153 -13.72 13.79 -8.55
CA ARG A 153 -14.00 12.53 -7.86
C ARG A 153 -12.78 11.63 -7.90
N VAL A 154 -12.35 11.18 -6.72
CA VAL A 154 -11.15 10.37 -6.52
C VAL A 154 -11.50 9.09 -5.77
N VAL A 155 -11.08 7.96 -6.26
CA VAL A 155 -11.06 6.68 -5.55
C VAL A 155 -9.62 6.41 -5.11
N LEU A 156 -9.41 6.13 -3.84
CA LEU A 156 -8.11 5.69 -3.33
C LEU A 156 -8.07 4.17 -3.35
N MET A 157 -7.12 3.58 -4.04
CA MET A 157 -6.88 2.14 -4.00
C MET A 157 -5.45 1.87 -3.52
N GLY A 158 -5.31 0.92 -2.60
CA GLY A 158 -4.00 0.49 -2.16
C GLY A 158 -3.98 -0.97 -1.77
N TRP A 159 -2.78 -1.56 -1.75
CA TRP A 159 -2.62 -2.94 -1.29
C TRP A 159 -1.60 -3.05 -0.16
N SER A 160 -1.85 -3.95 0.79
CA SER A 160 -0.99 -4.18 1.95
C SER A 160 -0.69 -2.87 2.70
N LEU A 161 0.55 -2.40 2.69
CA LEU A 161 0.95 -1.10 3.25
C LEU A 161 0.12 0.04 2.65
N GLY A 162 0.01 0.09 1.32
CA GLY A 162 -0.75 1.12 0.60
C GLY A 162 -2.24 1.11 0.91
N ALA A 163 -2.83 -0.05 1.24
CA ALA A 163 -4.21 -0.12 1.73
C ALA A 163 -4.39 0.67 3.03
N GLY A 164 -3.47 0.48 3.98
CA GLY A 164 -3.47 1.23 5.23
C GLY A 164 -3.25 2.73 5.03
N VAL A 165 -2.38 3.12 4.10
CA VAL A 165 -2.12 4.52 3.72
C VAL A 165 -3.39 5.14 3.12
N SER A 166 -4.08 4.42 2.22
CA SER A 166 -5.33 4.88 1.59
C SER A 166 -6.47 5.06 2.60
N VAL A 167 -6.67 4.08 3.49
CA VAL A 167 -7.67 4.17 4.57
C VAL A 167 -7.36 5.35 5.49
N ARG A 168 -6.09 5.53 5.88
CA ARG A 168 -5.68 6.64 6.76
C ARG A 168 -5.84 7.99 6.08
N ALA A 169 -5.49 8.11 4.80
CA ALA A 169 -5.66 9.37 4.04
C ALA A 169 -7.13 9.78 3.94
N ALA A 170 -8.04 8.82 3.76
CA ALA A 170 -9.48 9.08 3.64
C ALA A 170 -10.18 9.31 4.99
N SER A 171 -9.56 8.88 6.11
CA SER A 171 -10.14 9.05 7.45
C SER A 171 -9.94 10.46 7.99
N ASN A 172 -10.93 10.99 8.71
CA ASN A 172 -10.83 12.23 9.51
C ASN A 172 -10.21 13.44 8.77
N TRP A 173 -10.51 13.61 7.50
CA TRP A 173 -10.08 14.72 6.67
C TRP A 173 -11.24 15.65 6.39
N ASN A 174 -11.13 16.94 6.72
CA ASN A 174 -12.23 17.90 6.76
C ASN A 174 -12.08 19.07 5.78
N ASP A 175 -11.21 19.00 4.78
CA ASP A 175 -11.05 20.06 3.78
C ASP A 175 -11.81 19.75 2.47
N ALA A 176 -11.75 20.69 1.51
CA ALA A 176 -12.46 20.56 0.23
C ALA A 176 -11.98 19.36 -0.59
N ALA A 177 -10.71 18.97 -0.50
CA ALA A 177 -10.17 17.81 -1.22
C ALA A 177 -10.68 16.50 -0.63
N ALA A 178 -11.00 16.47 0.67
CA ALA A 178 -11.60 15.31 1.32
C ALA A 178 -12.98 14.96 0.74
N THR A 179 -13.78 15.95 0.37
CA THR A 179 -15.10 15.74 -0.25
C THR A 179 -15.00 15.13 -1.65
N SER A 180 -13.84 15.22 -2.27
CA SER A 180 -13.59 14.62 -3.59
C SER A 180 -13.27 13.13 -3.51
N ILE A 181 -12.95 12.59 -2.32
CA ILE A 181 -12.72 11.14 -2.16
C ILE A 181 -14.09 10.46 -2.05
N VAL A 182 -14.47 9.75 -3.12
CA VAL A 182 -15.78 9.11 -3.24
C VAL A 182 -15.77 7.63 -2.85
N GLY A 183 -14.60 7.02 -2.66
CA GLY A 183 -14.48 5.62 -2.26
C GLY A 183 -13.05 5.20 -1.95
N VAL A 184 -12.92 4.11 -1.19
CA VAL A 184 -11.63 3.48 -0.86
C VAL A 184 -11.69 2.00 -1.23
N ILE A 185 -10.63 1.50 -1.88
CA ILE A 185 -10.43 0.09 -2.18
C ILE A 185 -9.16 -0.36 -1.47
N ALA A 186 -9.29 -1.31 -0.54
CA ALA A 186 -8.20 -1.86 0.25
C ALA A 186 -7.98 -3.33 -0.12
N GLU A 187 -6.84 -3.65 -0.76
CA GLU A 187 -6.47 -5.01 -1.11
C GLU A 187 -5.51 -5.57 -0.06
N ALA A 188 -5.81 -6.76 0.45
CA ALA A 188 -5.01 -7.46 1.46
C ALA A 188 -4.55 -6.55 2.62
N PRO A 189 -5.45 -5.71 3.20
CA PRO A 189 -5.07 -4.82 4.28
C PRO A 189 -4.72 -5.62 5.54
N TYR A 190 -3.83 -5.06 6.36
CA TYR A 190 -3.58 -5.56 7.70
C TYR A 190 -3.98 -4.52 8.74
N ARG A 191 -4.38 -4.98 9.92
CA ARG A 191 -4.79 -4.11 11.01
C ARG A 191 -3.60 -3.45 11.70
N LEU A 192 -2.64 -4.23 12.14
CA LEU A 192 -1.45 -3.79 12.87
C LEU A 192 -0.18 -4.14 12.10
N ALA A 193 0.75 -3.20 11.97
CA ALA A 193 1.98 -3.37 11.20
C ALA A 193 2.90 -4.49 11.73
N ILE A 194 2.82 -4.84 13.01
CA ILE A 194 3.58 -5.95 13.59
C ILE A 194 3.21 -7.31 12.97
N THR A 195 1.95 -7.49 12.53
CA THR A 195 1.47 -8.74 11.95
C THR A 195 2.22 -9.11 10.67
N PRO A 196 2.19 -8.29 9.59
CA PRO A 196 2.95 -8.60 8.38
C PRO A 196 4.46 -8.58 8.63
N ALA A 197 4.98 -7.75 9.54
CA ALA A 197 6.41 -7.74 9.86
C ALA A 197 6.86 -9.11 10.40
N ARG A 198 6.14 -9.70 11.34
CA ARG A 198 6.43 -11.05 11.87
C ARG A 198 6.28 -12.13 10.82
N ASN A 199 5.20 -12.09 10.04
CA ASN A 199 4.91 -13.09 9.03
C ASN A 199 5.94 -13.07 7.89
N MET A 200 6.36 -11.88 7.44
CA MET A 200 7.45 -11.72 6.46
C MET A 200 8.78 -12.26 7.00
N LEU A 201 9.17 -11.92 8.23
CA LEU A 201 10.39 -12.47 8.83
C LEU A 201 10.33 -13.99 8.92
N ARG A 202 9.16 -14.56 9.27
CA ARG A 202 8.95 -16.01 9.28
C ARG A 202 9.11 -16.62 7.88
N ALA A 203 8.50 -16.02 6.87
CA ALA A 203 8.59 -16.49 5.48
C ALA A 203 10.03 -16.48 4.95
N PHE A 204 10.87 -15.56 5.42
CA PHE A 204 12.30 -15.51 5.09
C PHE A 204 13.18 -16.40 6.00
N GLY A 205 12.59 -17.22 6.87
CA GLY A 205 13.33 -18.09 7.79
C GLY A 205 14.11 -17.32 8.87
N MET A 206 13.74 -16.08 9.12
CA MET A 206 14.41 -15.20 10.08
C MET A 206 13.79 -15.28 11.47
N PRO A 207 14.54 -14.94 12.52
CA PRO A 207 13.97 -14.79 13.85
C PRO A 207 12.84 -13.77 13.85
N HIS A 208 11.60 -14.22 14.07
CA HIS A 208 10.39 -13.39 13.90
C HIS A 208 9.64 -13.11 15.22
N GLY A 209 10.03 -13.75 16.30
CA GLY A 209 9.41 -13.55 17.62
C GLY A 209 9.83 -12.21 18.25
N TRP A 210 10.61 -12.28 19.32
CA TRP A 210 11.06 -11.10 20.09
C TRP A 210 11.89 -10.10 19.26
N ILE A 211 12.63 -10.55 18.23
CA ILE A 211 13.40 -9.65 17.35
C ILE A 211 12.48 -8.71 16.59
N ALA A 212 11.37 -9.22 16.04
CA ALA A 212 10.37 -8.37 15.41
C ALA A 212 9.79 -7.34 16.39
N ASP A 213 9.47 -7.78 17.62
CA ASP A 213 8.95 -6.88 18.66
C ASP A 213 9.93 -5.76 19.01
N TRP A 214 11.21 -6.09 19.17
CA TRP A 214 12.25 -5.10 19.47
C TRP A 214 12.49 -4.15 18.28
N ALA A 215 12.64 -4.69 17.08
CA ALA A 215 12.82 -3.89 15.88
C ALA A 215 11.65 -2.91 15.69
N MET A 216 10.42 -3.41 15.81
CA MET A 216 9.24 -2.60 15.70
C MET A 216 9.09 -1.59 16.84
N GLY A 217 9.51 -1.94 18.05
CA GLY A 217 9.58 -1.01 19.18
C GLY A 217 10.53 0.18 18.92
N PHE A 218 11.73 -0.10 18.41
CA PHE A 218 12.69 0.95 18.04
C PHE A 218 12.17 1.81 16.88
N ILE A 219 11.61 1.19 15.85
CA ILE A 219 10.98 1.93 14.74
C ILE A 219 9.86 2.83 15.29
N GLY A 220 9.00 2.32 16.16
CA GLY A 220 7.91 3.09 16.75
C GLY A 220 8.41 4.27 17.61
N ALA A 221 9.52 4.10 18.34
CA ALA A 221 10.15 5.17 19.09
C ALA A 221 10.74 6.24 18.15
N ASP A 222 11.45 5.83 17.10
CA ASP A 222 12.02 6.73 16.09
C ASP A 222 10.94 7.54 15.34
N LEU A 223 9.80 6.90 15.06
CA LEU A 223 8.64 7.55 14.43
C LEU A 223 7.82 8.44 15.38
N GLY A 224 8.18 8.50 16.68
CA GLY A 224 7.45 9.28 17.67
C GLY A 224 6.11 8.70 18.11
N VAL A 225 5.80 7.46 17.75
CA VAL A 225 4.56 6.76 18.09
C VAL A 225 4.70 5.82 19.29
N GLY A 226 5.90 5.75 19.87
CA GLY A 226 6.20 5.05 21.12
C GLY A 226 6.59 3.58 20.95
N TRP A 227 7.22 3.04 22.00
CA TRP A 227 7.73 1.66 22.03
C TRP A 227 6.66 0.59 21.85
N HIS A 228 5.44 0.85 22.33
CA HIS A 228 4.32 -0.07 22.24
C HIS A 228 3.39 0.23 21.04
N TRP A 229 3.95 0.72 19.95
CA TRP A 229 3.23 1.19 18.79
C TRP A 229 2.20 0.20 18.20
N LYS A 230 2.36 -1.10 18.39
CA LYS A 230 1.35 -2.11 18.05
C LYS A 230 0.00 -1.93 18.76
N LYS A 231 -0.01 -1.13 19.84
CA LYS A 231 -1.20 -0.75 20.61
C LYS A 231 -1.58 0.71 20.41
N THR A 232 -0.79 1.46 19.66
CA THR A 232 -1.00 2.89 19.45
C THR A 232 -1.85 3.15 18.22
N GLU A 233 -2.57 4.25 18.25
CA GLU A 233 -3.53 4.64 17.21
C GLU A 233 -2.95 4.73 15.80
N PRO A 234 -1.76 5.29 15.55
CA PRO A 234 -1.22 5.42 14.20
C PRO A 234 -1.07 4.11 13.41
N PHE A 235 -1.18 2.96 14.07
CA PHE A 235 -1.01 1.66 13.44
C PHE A 235 -2.24 0.75 13.52
N ASP A 236 -3.33 1.20 14.12
CA ASP A 236 -4.60 0.47 14.15
C ASP A 236 -5.50 0.97 13.01
N ARG A 237 -5.39 0.30 11.86
CA ARG A 237 -6.14 0.66 10.65
C ARG A 237 -7.64 0.43 10.77
N GLN A 238 -8.06 -0.42 11.67
CA GLN A 238 -9.48 -0.61 11.99
C GLN A 238 -10.10 0.66 12.56
N LYS A 239 -9.37 1.39 13.42
CA LYS A 239 -9.86 2.65 13.97
C LYS A 239 -10.02 3.74 12.91
N TYR A 240 -9.13 3.77 11.92
CA TYR A 240 -9.26 4.70 10.79
C TYR A 240 -10.41 4.30 9.87
N ALA A 241 -10.58 3.00 9.61
CA ALA A 241 -11.71 2.52 8.83
C ALA A 241 -13.05 2.93 9.45
N ALA A 242 -13.19 2.91 10.78
CA ALA A 242 -14.38 3.36 11.49
C ALA A 242 -14.70 4.87 11.31
N GLN A 243 -13.75 5.66 10.82
CA GLN A 243 -13.90 7.10 10.58
C GLN A 243 -14.23 7.42 9.12
N LEU A 244 -14.26 6.44 8.23
CA LEU A 244 -14.55 6.64 6.82
C LEU A 244 -16.01 7.13 6.63
N ARG A 245 -16.19 8.11 5.76
CA ARG A 245 -17.51 8.66 5.40
C ARG A 245 -17.95 8.28 3.99
N MET A 246 -17.10 7.55 3.28
CA MET A 246 -17.33 7.03 1.93
C MET A 246 -17.30 5.51 1.94
N PRO A 247 -17.84 4.83 0.89
CA PRO A 247 -17.78 3.38 0.78
C PRO A 247 -16.37 2.83 0.83
N LEU A 248 -16.20 1.68 1.50
CA LEU A 248 -14.98 0.87 1.51
C LEU A 248 -15.24 -0.49 0.85
N LEU A 249 -14.39 -0.86 -0.10
CA LEU A 249 -14.28 -2.22 -0.64
C LEU A 249 -12.98 -2.84 -0.13
N VAL A 250 -13.07 -4.04 0.47
CA VAL A 250 -11.90 -4.84 0.84
C VAL A 250 -11.85 -6.08 -0.05
N LEU A 251 -10.72 -6.31 -0.71
CA LEU A 251 -10.41 -7.52 -1.47
C LEU A 251 -9.37 -8.32 -0.67
N HIS A 252 -9.66 -9.57 -0.29
CA HIS A 252 -8.74 -10.32 0.56
C HIS A 252 -8.72 -11.81 0.23
N GLY A 253 -7.51 -12.35 0.07
CA GLY A 253 -7.28 -13.76 -0.13
C GLY A 253 -7.42 -14.55 1.18
N GLU A 254 -8.07 -15.71 1.13
CA GLU A 254 -8.21 -16.57 2.33
C GLU A 254 -6.92 -17.31 2.66
N ARG A 255 -6.01 -17.46 1.69
CA ARG A 255 -4.68 -18.07 1.85
C ARG A 255 -3.57 -17.04 2.09
N ASP A 256 -3.94 -15.83 2.48
CA ASP A 256 -2.96 -14.78 2.79
C ASP A 256 -2.23 -15.08 4.10
N ASP A 257 -0.98 -15.51 3.99
CA ASP A 257 -0.09 -15.85 5.10
C ASP A 257 0.68 -14.65 5.68
N ILE A 258 0.61 -13.50 5.02
CA ILE A 258 1.27 -12.24 5.43
C ILE A 258 0.28 -11.35 6.20
N SER A 259 -0.88 -11.08 5.61
CA SER A 259 -1.97 -10.29 6.21
C SER A 259 -3.18 -11.20 6.39
N PRO A 260 -3.47 -11.69 7.59
CA PRO A 260 -4.60 -12.61 7.79
C PRO A 260 -5.93 -12.00 7.33
N VAL A 261 -6.78 -12.79 6.68
CA VAL A 261 -8.10 -12.33 6.20
C VAL A 261 -8.96 -11.72 7.31
N ALA A 262 -8.78 -12.16 8.55
CA ALA A 262 -9.45 -11.61 9.73
C ALA A 262 -9.13 -10.11 9.95
N ASP A 263 -7.94 -9.64 9.55
CA ASP A 263 -7.59 -8.23 9.61
C ASP A 263 -8.40 -7.42 8.58
N GLY A 264 -8.56 -7.95 7.37
CA GLY A 264 -9.40 -7.35 6.32
C GLY A 264 -10.87 -7.30 6.73
N GLU A 265 -11.37 -8.38 7.35
CA GLU A 265 -12.73 -8.45 7.89
C GLU A 265 -12.97 -7.41 8.99
N ALA A 266 -12.03 -7.28 9.94
CA ALA A 266 -12.12 -6.28 11.00
C ALA A 266 -12.14 -4.84 10.45
N ILE A 267 -11.35 -4.56 9.40
CA ILE A 267 -11.30 -3.27 8.73
C ILE A 267 -12.61 -3.01 7.96
N ALA A 268 -13.11 -3.99 7.20
CA ALA A 268 -14.37 -3.86 6.47
C ALA A 268 -15.55 -3.62 7.42
N ASN A 269 -15.66 -4.43 8.47
CA ASN A 269 -16.74 -4.31 9.46
C ASN A 269 -16.72 -2.95 10.18
N ALA A 270 -15.54 -2.43 10.51
CA ALA A 270 -15.41 -1.13 11.17
C ALA A 270 -15.93 0.04 10.32
N ALA A 271 -15.83 -0.07 9.00
CA ALA A 271 -16.31 0.93 8.04
C ALA A 271 -17.75 0.66 7.54
N ASN A 272 -18.42 -0.39 7.97
CA ASN A 272 -19.61 -0.94 7.32
C ASN A 272 -19.41 -1.15 5.81
N GLY A 273 -18.19 -1.55 5.45
CA GLY A 273 -17.75 -1.76 4.07
C GLY A 273 -18.07 -3.14 3.53
N THR A 274 -17.75 -3.36 2.26
CA THR A 274 -17.91 -4.65 1.58
C THR A 274 -16.59 -5.42 1.64
N LEU A 275 -16.63 -6.70 2.06
CA LEU A 275 -15.51 -7.62 1.99
C LEU A 275 -15.78 -8.67 0.90
N ILE A 276 -14.85 -8.79 -0.05
CA ILE A 276 -14.79 -9.90 -1.02
C ILE A 276 -13.68 -10.85 -0.56
N ARG A 277 -14.08 -12.05 -0.16
CA ARG A 277 -13.16 -13.14 0.17
C ARG A 277 -12.82 -13.93 -1.10
N LEU A 278 -11.56 -14.20 -1.30
CA LEU A 278 -11.03 -14.91 -2.47
C LEU A 278 -10.42 -16.24 -1.98
N PRO A 279 -11.13 -17.38 -2.10
CA PRO A 279 -10.71 -18.64 -1.47
C PRO A 279 -9.31 -19.11 -1.87
N GLU A 280 -8.92 -18.90 -3.15
CA GLU A 280 -7.61 -19.29 -3.67
C GLU A 280 -6.57 -18.15 -3.58
N GLY A 281 -6.96 -16.98 -3.06
CA GLY A 281 -6.13 -15.79 -3.04
C GLY A 281 -5.03 -15.86 -1.98
N GLU A 282 -3.82 -15.55 -2.37
CA GLU A 282 -2.65 -15.32 -1.51
C GLU A 282 -2.40 -13.82 -1.38
N HIS A 283 -1.46 -13.42 -0.51
CA HIS A 283 -1.06 -12.01 -0.34
C HIS A 283 -0.61 -11.34 -1.66
N HIS A 284 0.07 -12.10 -2.50
CA HIS A 284 0.53 -11.68 -3.81
C HIS A 284 -0.17 -12.52 -4.88
N GLY A 285 -0.68 -11.87 -5.90
CA GLY A 285 -1.19 -12.62 -7.06
C GLY A 285 -2.69 -12.56 -7.28
N LEU A 286 -3.44 -11.79 -6.50
CA LEU A 286 -4.91 -11.65 -6.70
C LEU A 286 -5.28 -11.21 -8.13
N TRP A 287 -4.39 -10.50 -8.81
CA TRP A 287 -4.59 -9.99 -10.18
C TRP A 287 -3.86 -10.81 -11.25
N THR A 288 -3.12 -11.85 -10.88
CA THR A 288 -2.35 -12.69 -11.81
C THR A 288 -2.85 -14.13 -11.89
N THR A 289 -3.67 -14.56 -10.93
CA THR A 289 -4.40 -15.83 -10.98
C THR A 289 -5.77 -15.56 -11.60
N GLU A 290 -6.14 -16.27 -12.66
CA GLU A 290 -7.32 -15.97 -13.48
C GLU A 290 -8.63 -15.90 -12.65
N SER A 291 -8.88 -16.91 -11.80
CA SER A 291 -10.10 -16.96 -11.00
C SER A 291 -10.22 -15.80 -10.01
N THR A 292 -9.12 -15.43 -9.34
CA THR A 292 -9.12 -14.30 -8.41
C THR A 292 -9.16 -12.96 -9.14
N ALA A 293 -8.48 -12.83 -10.29
CA ALA A 293 -8.48 -11.60 -11.07
C ALA A 293 -9.88 -11.27 -11.61
N ILE A 294 -10.64 -12.26 -12.07
CA ILE A 294 -12.04 -12.08 -12.53
C ILE A 294 -12.88 -11.56 -11.36
N ALA A 295 -12.85 -12.25 -10.20
CA ALA A 295 -13.65 -11.83 -9.04
C ALA A 295 -13.25 -10.44 -8.51
N CYS A 296 -11.96 -10.13 -8.50
CA CYS A 296 -11.46 -8.79 -8.17
C CYS A 296 -11.97 -7.73 -9.14
N TYR A 297 -11.93 -8.01 -10.44
CA TYR A 297 -12.39 -7.07 -11.47
C TYR A 297 -13.89 -6.80 -11.37
N GLU A 298 -14.71 -7.83 -11.21
CA GLU A 298 -16.15 -7.70 -11.04
C GLU A 298 -16.49 -6.82 -9.83
N ALA A 299 -15.89 -7.12 -8.67
CA ALA A 299 -16.10 -6.34 -7.45
C ALA A 299 -15.64 -4.87 -7.61
N LEU A 300 -14.49 -4.67 -8.28
CA LEU A 300 -13.94 -3.36 -8.55
C LEU A 300 -14.84 -2.56 -9.50
N ARG A 301 -15.30 -3.17 -10.59
CA ARG A 301 -16.23 -2.56 -11.56
C ARG A 301 -17.52 -2.12 -10.87
N ASP A 302 -18.14 -3.01 -10.10
CA ASP A 302 -19.41 -2.72 -9.42
C ASP A 302 -19.23 -1.62 -8.34
N PHE A 303 -18.08 -1.60 -7.68
CA PHE A 303 -17.74 -0.55 -6.73
C PHE A 303 -17.55 0.80 -7.43
N VAL A 304 -16.74 0.86 -8.48
CA VAL A 304 -16.46 2.11 -9.22
C VAL A 304 -17.73 2.67 -9.85
N ILE A 305 -18.61 1.82 -10.42
CA ILE A 305 -19.90 2.26 -10.96
C ILE A 305 -20.79 2.88 -9.86
N ARG A 306 -20.79 2.31 -8.67
CA ARG A 306 -21.62 2.81 -7.54
C ARG A 306 -21.15 4.15 -6.99
N VAL A 307 -19.85 4.45 -7.03
CA VAL A 307 -19.27 5.68 -6.51
C VAL A 307 -18.99 6.73 -7.60
N LYS A 308 -19.36 6.42 -8.83
CA LYS A 308 -19.32 7.30 -10.00
C LYS A 308 -20.44 8.36 -9.94
#